data_149537556f5115675725c24ab0c18ad1
#
_entry.id   149537556f5115675725c24ab0c18ad1
#
_cell.length_a   1.000
_cell.length_b   1.000
_cell.length_c   1.000
_cell.angle_alpha   90.00
_cell.angle_beta   90.00
_cell.angle_gamma   90.00
#
_symmetry.space_group_name_H-M   'P 1'
#
loop_
_entity.id
_entity.type
_entity.pdbx_description
1 polymer ?
#
loop_
_entity_poly.entity_id
_entity_poly.type
_entity_poly.pdbx_seq_one_letter_code
_entity_poly.pdbx_strand_id
1 'polypeptide(L)'
;MKTVLFLSIAWTFLSVAACTGQEEPEMMQPESTIDRMRFDVRYPEVGTVPSRVTDNHFDSGDSIGLYVAVSGQPLEPAGNEVNNAPLTWKGTSGWQAPQPIYWNGGTYDVFAYYPYTSSVTSVDDYPFEVELDQNRPATDVRPGGYEASDFLFASARGQEAGTEAVTLQFHHILSKLQVRLIKGEDFEGELPDDAEVYIHHTVPSATIDLSVGIATKYAYGSEQTIRARSLGGHKYAAIIVPQRLPGRRPLLEVVMKGVSYLVESSFVFKPGIEHVLSVVIDKNPEQVKIEIGGEIEAWEPV
;
A
#
# COMPACT_ATOMS: atom_id res chain seq x y z
N MET A 1 -36.98 -47.54 81.63
CA MET A 1 -36.39 -47.53 82.99
C MET A 1 -35.19 -46.56 82.96
N LYS A 2 -35.32 -45.55 83.86
CA LYS A 2 -34.26 -44.73 84.48
C LYS A 2 -33.19 -44.09 83.61
N THR A 3 -33.38 -42.86 83.25
CA THR A 3 -32.88 -41.56 83.81
C THR A 3 -31.51 -41.64 84.49
N VAL A 4 -30.51 -40.92 84.02
CA VAL A 4 -29.66 -40.05 84.88
C VAL A 4 -29.10 -38.94 84.01
N LEU A 5 -29.35 -37.72 84.45
CA LEU A 5 -28.87 -36.39 84.02
C LEU A 5 -27.53 -36.11 84.68
N PHE A 6 -26.51 -35.68 83.96
CA PHE A 6 -25.32 -34.99 84.54
C PHE A 6 -25.03 -33.71 83.85
N LEU A 7 -25.18 -32.68 84.63
CA LEU A 7 -24.82 -31.25 84.36
C LEU A 7 -23.34 -31.09 84.61
N SER A 8 -22.58 -30.54 83.67
CA SER A 8 -21.22 -30.14 83.88
C SER A 8 -20.99 -28.72 83.35
N ILE A 9 -20.67 -27.87 84.24
CA ILE A 9 -20.32 -26.44 84.09
C ILE A 9 -18.97 -26.38 83.42
N ALA A 10 -18.86 -25.68 82.27
CA ALA A 10 -17.59 -25.39 81.62
C ALA A 10 -17.19 -23.94 81.91
N TRP A 11 -16.01 -23.80 82.46
CA TRP A 11 -15.34 -22.58 82.73
C TRP A 11 -14.74 -22.04 81.42
N THR A 12 -15.10 -20.82 81.04
CA THR A 12 -14.52 -20.08 79.92
C THR A 12 -13.22 -19.45 80.32
N PHE A 13 -12.11 -19.89 79.75
CA PHE A 13 -10.88 -19.17 79.71
C PHE A 13 -10.82 -18.26 78.47
N LEU A 14 -10.81 -16.94 78.69
CA LEU A 14 -10.60 -15.93 77.69
C LEU A 14 -9.10 -15.73 77.52
N SER A 15 -8.49 -16.33 76.51
CA SER A 15 -7.11 -16.07 76.12
C SER A 15 -7.11 -15.01 75.02
N VAL A 16 -6.67 -13.81 75.34
CA VAL A 16 -6.40 -12.72 74.36
C VAL A 16 -5.07 -13.04 73.68
N ALA A 17 -5.14 -13.58 72.47
CA ALA A 17 -3.99 -13.68 71.58
C ALA A 17 -3.86 -12.36 70.81
N ALA A 18 -2.89 -11.53 71.14
CA ALA A 18 -2.48 -10.40 70.34
C ALA A 18 -1.67 -10.96 69.14
N CYS A 19 -2.35 -11.08 67.97
CA CYS A 19 -1.64 -11.26 66.70
C CYS A 19 -1.08 -9.91 66.26
N THR A 20 0.24 -9.70 66.42
CA THR A 20 0.96 -8.73 65.66
C THR A 20 1.01 -9.22 64.22
N GLY A 21 0.09 -8.75 63.40
CA GLY A 21 0.15 -8.94 61.96
C GLY A 21 1.37 -8.21 61.43
N GLN A 22 2.42 -8.95 61.09
CA GLN A 22 3.39 -8.51 60.10
C GLN A 22 2.63 -8.59 58.76
N GLU A 23 2.24 -7.43 58.23
CA GLU A 23 1.91 -7.30 56.84
C GLU A 23 3.22 -7.58 56.08
N GLU A 24 3.31 -8.78 55.47
CA GLU A 24 4.27 -9.01 54.42
C GLU A 24 3.95 -7.99 53.33
N PRO A 25 4.96 -7.24 52.81
CA PRO A 25 4.71 -6.38 51.68
C PRO A 25 4.23 -7.26 50.57
N GLU A 26 2.97 -7.07 50.11
CA GLU A 26 2.51 -7.55 48.83
C GLU A 26 3.57 -7.13 47.80
N MET A 27 4.35 -8.10 47.32
CA MET A 27 5.14 -7.90 46.12
C MET A 27 4.13 -7.58 45.03
N MET A 28 3.98 -6.27 44.75
CA MET A 28 3.35 -5.84 43.51
C MET A 28 4.11 -6.57 42.38
N GLN A 29 3.53 -7.64 41.88
CA GLN A 29 3.92 -8.16 40.60
C GLN A 29 3.75 -6.99 39.65
N PRO A 30 4.78 -6.61 38.89
CA PRO A 30 4.58 -5.59 37.86
C PRO A 30 3.43 -6.14 36.99
N GLU A 31 2.30 -5.45 37.02
CA GLU A 31 1.31 -5.63 35.95
C GLU A 31 2.08 -5.47 34.65
N SER A 32 2.29 -6.57 33.95
CA SER A 32 2.80 -6.51 32.59
C SER A 32 1.72 -5.75 31.80
N THR A 33 1.84 -4.44 31.77
CA THR A 33 1.07 -3.63 30.84
C THR A 33 1.49 -4.09 29.45
N ILE A 34 0.69 -5.00 28.89
CA ILE A 34 0.87 -5.44 27.51
C ILE A 34 0.64 -4.20 26.67
N ASP A 35 1.74 -3.61 26.18
CA ASP A 35 1.65 -2.38 25.40
C ASP A 35 0.98 -2.64 24.06
N ARG A 36 0.03 -1.78 23.72
CA ARG A 36 -0.65 -1.83 22.43
C ARG A 36 0.27 -1.32 21.35
N MET A 37 0.40 -2.06 20.25
CA MET A 37 1.04 -1.59 19.04
C MET A 37 0.28 -0.40 18.45
N ARG A 38 0.99 0.66 18.14
CA ARG A 38 0.50 1.84 17.44
C ARG A 38 1.24 1.98 16.13
N PHE A 39 0.55 2.47 15.10
CA PHE A 39 1.11 2.62 13.76
C PHE A 39 0.98 4.07 13.30
N ASP A 40 2.10 4.64 12.85
CA ASP A 40 2.18 5.91 12.13
C ASP A 40 2.34 5.60 10.65
N VAL A 41 1.21 5.58 9.94
CA VAL A 41 1.15 5.22 8.52
C VAL A 41 1.27 6.49 7.69
N ARG A 42 2.31 6.55 6.87
CA ARG A 42 2.63 7.70 6.01
C ARG A 42 2.47 7.31 4.55
N TYR A 43 1.77 8.18 3.82
CA TYR A 43 1.66 8.06 2.36
C TYR A 43 3.03 8.27 1.71
N PRO A 44 3.30 7.76 0.48
CA PRO A 44 4.55 8.03 -0.22
C PRO A 44 4.89 9.53 -0.26
N GLU A 45 6.17 9.84 -0.08
CA GLU A 45 6.64 11.21 -0.17
C GLU A 45 6.44 11.74 -1.59
N VAL A 46 5.93 12.97 -1.69
CA VAL A 46 5.74 13.66 -2.94
C VAL A 46 7.00 14.46 -3.26
N GLY A 47 7.43 14.46 -4.51
CA GLY A 47 8.51 15.34 -4.98
C GLY A 47 8.21 16.81 -4.68
N THR A 48 9.24 17.61 -4.47
CA THR A 48 9.22 19.00 -3.95
C THR A 48 8.49 20.03 -4.81
N VAL A 49 7.76 19.64 -5.84
CA VAL A 49 7.01 20.56 -6.70
C VAL A 49 5.57 20.66 -6.20
N PRO A 50 5.09 21.85 -5.78
CA PRO A 50 3.70 22.01 -5.33
C PRO A 50 2.73 21.78 -6.50
N SER A 51 2.14 20.62 -6.59
CA SER A 51 1.02 20.35 -7.48
C SER A 51 -0.29 20.38 -6.68
N ARG A 52 -1.32 21.00 -7.27
CA ARG A 52 -2.66 21.15 -6.66
C ARG A 52 -3.55 19.96 -6.99
N VAL A 53 -3.14 18.73 -6.68
CA VAL A 53 -3.98 17.55 -6.93
C VAL A 53 -4.05 16.66 -5.70
N THR A 54 -5.22 16.11 -5.44
CA THR A 54 -5.68 15.50 -4.19
C THR A 54 -5.23 14.05 -3.92
N ASP A 55 -4.29 13.50 -4.67
CA ASP A 55 -3.95 12.07 -4.60
C ASP A 55 -2.76 11.74 -3.68
N ASN A 56 -2.49 12.58 -2.68
CA ASN A 56 -1.32 12.44 -1.80
C ASN A 56 -1.64 11.91 -0.41
N HIS A 57 -2.77 11.27 -0.22
CA HIS A 57 -3.21 10.78 1.07
C HIS A 57 -4.14 9.59 0.92
N PHE A 58 -4.27 8.83 1.99
CA PHE A 58 -5.29 7.81 2.10
C PHE A 58 -6.65 8.44 2.37
N ASP A 59 -7.67 7.97 1.68
CA ASP A 59 -9.05 8.40 1.86
C ASP A 59 -9.72 7.66 3.02
N SER A 60 -10.76 8.29 3.60
CA SER A 60 -11.53 7.63 4.66
C SER A 60 -12.21 6.38 4.14
N GLY A 61 -11.87 5.24 4.74
CA GLY A 61 -12.30 3.91 4.30
C GLY A 61 -11.21 3.08 3.66
N ASP A 62 -10.11 3.70 3.22
CA ASP A 62 -8.95 2.97 2.74
C ASP A 62 -8.43 1.99 3.79
N SER A 63 -8.01 0.84 3.34
CA SER A 63 -7.49 -0.20 4.21
C SER A 63 -6.18 -0.74 3.67
N ILE A 64 -5.22 -0.91 4.59
CA ILE A 64 -3.94 -1.58 4.35
C ILE A 64 -3.96 -2.97 4.98
N GLY A 65 -3.24 -3.92 4.40
CA GLY A 65 -3.00 -5.23 4.99
C GLY A 65 -1.73 -5.18 5.83
N LEU A 66 -1.82 -5.64 7.08
CA LEU A 66 -0.71 -5.62 8.04
C LEU A 66 -0.29 -7.02 8.42
N TYR A 67 1.00 -7.26 8.40
CA TYR A 67 1.65 -8.44 8.97
C TYR A 67 2.66 -8.02 10.04
N VAL A 68 2.75 -8.82 11.11
CA VAL A 68 3.79 -8.71 12.13
C VAL A 68 4.41 -10.08 12.33
N ALA A 69 5.67 -10.23 12.00
CA ALA A 69 6.43 -11.46 12.14
C ALA A 69 7.53 -11.28 13.18
N VAL A 70 7.94 -12.36 13.85
CA VAL A 70 9.12 -12.35 14.73
C VAL A 70 10.35 -12.02 13.88
N SER A 71 11.16 -11.08 14.34
CA SER A 71 12.33 -10.61 13.58
C SER A 71 13.29 -11.76 13.24
N GLY A 72 13.70 -11.78 11.97
CA GLY A 72 14.56 -12.84 11.43
C GLY A 72 13.83 -14.13 11.04
N GLN A 73 12.51 -14.22 11.25
CA GLN A 73 11.70 -15.31 10.68
C GLN A 73 11.15 -14.90 9.30
N PRO A 74 10.97 -15.85 8.38
CA PRO A 74 10.34 -15.56 7.10
C PRO A 74 8.90 -15.09 7.32
N LEU A 75 8.44 -14.20 6.45
CA LEU A 75 7.04 -13.83 6.39
C LEU A 75 6.26 -14.99 5.75
N GLU A 76 5.17 -15.40 6.39
CA GLU A 76 4.31 -16.48 5.92
C GLU A 76 2.87 -15.95 5.70
N PRO A 77 2.04 -16.60 4.88
CA PRO A 77 0.63 -16.23 4.73
C PRO A 77 -0.16 -16.34 6.05
N ALA A 78 0.27 -17.25 6.93
CA ALA A 78 -0.30 -17.48 8.26
C ALA A 78 0.80 -18.00 9.21
N GLY A 79 0.57 -17.87 10.53
CA GLY A 79 1.54 -18.34 11.55
C GLY A 79 2.47 -17.23 12.06
N ASN A 80 2.33 -15.99 11.57
CA ASN A 80 2.99 -14.82 12.15
C ASN A 80 2.22 -14.37 13.41
N GLU A 81 2.77 -13.43 14.14
CA GLU A 81 2.09 -12.78 15.28
C GLU A 81 0.80 -12.08 14.83
N VAL A 82 0.86 -11.39 13.67
CA VAL A 82 -0.29 -10.81 13.00
C VAL A 82 -0.28 -11.22 11.53
N ASN A 83 -1.41 -11.75 11.06
CA ASN A 83 -1.56 -12.24 9.71
C ASN A 83 -2.61 -11.42 8.98
N ASN A 84 -2.19 -10.63 8.00
CA ASN A 84 -3.06 -9.86 7.10
C ASN A 84 -4.19 -9.11 7.82
N ALA A 85 -3.88 -8.44 8.94
CA ALA A 85 -4.88 -7.65 9.64
C ALA A 85 -5.21 -6.37 8.87
N PRO A 86 -6.51 -6.06 8.62
CA PRO A 86 -6.87 -4.80 8.01
C PRO A 86 -6.67 -3.64 8.99
N LEU A 87 -5.89 -2.63 8.60
CA LEU A 87 -5.91 -1.31 9.21
C LEU A 87 -6.69 -0.38 8.28
N THR A 88 -7.78 0.19 8.79
CA THR A 88 -8.64 1.09 8.01
C THR A 88 -8.46 2.53 8.47
N TRP A 89 -8.29 3.44 7.53
CA TRP A 89 -8.25 4.87 7.78
C TRP A 89 -9.65 5.40 8.13
N LYS A 90 -9.80 6.00 9.31
CA LYS A 90 -11.06 6.57 9.82
C LYS A 90 -11.01 8.10 9.92
N GLY A 91 -10.29 8.74 9.02
CA GLY A 91 -10.12 10.18 9.02
C GLY A 91 -9.49 10.70 10.33
N THR A 92 -10.16 11.62 11.01
CA THR A 92 -9.65 12.21 12.26
C THR A 92 -9.41 11.21 13.39
N SER A 93 -10.00 10.01 13.33
CA SER A 93 -9.79 8.95 14.31
C SER A 93 -8.55 8.08 14.03
N GLY A 94 -7.84 8.36 12.92
CA GLY A 94 -6.63 7.66 12.54
C GLY A 94 -6.86 6.25 12.02
N TRP A 95 -5.79 5.47 11.94
CA TRP A 95 -5.80 4.07 11.52
C TRP A 95 -6.31 3.15 12.61
N GLN A 96 -7.25 2.28 12.28
CA GLN A 96 -7.89 1.38 13.22
C GLN A 96 -7.90 -0.06 12.69
N ALA A 97 -7.43 -0.98 13.53
CA ALA A 97 -7.65 -2.41 13.35
C ALA A 97 -9.00 -2.82 13.98
N PRO A 98 -9.67 -3.88 13.49
CA PRO A 98 -10.89 -4.43 14.08
C PRO A 98 -10.72 -4.82 15.56
N GLN A 99 -9.52 -5.27 15.92
CA GLN A 99 -9.12 -5.58 17.29
C GLN A 99 -7.76 -4.96 17.60
N PRO A 100 -7.52 -4.55 18.86
CA PRO A 100 -6.21 -4.05 19.27
C PRO A 100 -5.12 -5.09 19.04
N ILE A 101 -3.97 -4.67 18.52
CA ILE A 101 -2.77 -5.46 18.35
C ILE A 101 -1.83 -5.11 19.51
N TYR A 102 -1.25 -6.12 20.13
CA TYR A 102 -0.42 -5.96 21.32
C TYR A 102 0.99 -6.50 21.08
N TRP A 103 1.96 -5.90 21.76
CA TRP A 103 3.30 -6.44 21.86
C TRP A 103 3.31 -7.70 22.73
N ASN A 104 3.99 -8.75 22.29
CA ASN A 104 4.10 -10.01 23.02
C ASN A 104 5.51 -10.23 23.59
N GLY A 105 6.31 -9.15 23.63
CA GLY A 105 7.73 -9.19 23.95
C GLY A 105 8.58 -9.60 22.73
N GLY A 106 9.88 -9.28 22.77
CA GLY A 106 10.80 -9.59 21.66
C GLY A 106 10.86 -8.49 20.60
N THR A 107 11.42 -8.84 19.45
CA THR A 107 11.65 -7.96 18.31
C THR A 107 10.86 -8.44 17.11
N TYR A 108 10.24 -7.53 16.41
CA TYR A 108 9.33 -7.84 15.29
C TYR A 108 9.69 -7.10 14.01
N ASP A 109 9.41 -7.72 12.89
CA ASP A 109 9.38 -7.11 11.58
C ASP A 109 7.92 -6.88 11.18
N VAL A 110 7.61 -5.65 10.81
CA VAL A 110 6.27 -5.22 10.40
C VAL A 110 6.25 -4.96 8.91
N PHE A 111 5.25 -5.47 8.22
CA PHE A 111 5.04 -5.30 6.78
C PHE A 111 3.63 -4.82 6.52
N ALA A 112 3.48 -3.92 5.58
CA ALA A 112 2.17 -3.42 5.18
C ALA A 112 2.08 -3.22 3.68
N TYR A 113 0.89 -3.41 3.12
CA TYR A 113 0.62 -3.22 1.71
C TYR A 113 -0.76 -2.58 1.48
N TYR A 114 -0.90 -1.89 0.37
CA TYR A 114 -2.16 -1.31 -0.11
C TYR A 114 -2.32 -1.60 -1.61
N PRO A 115 -3.55 -1.89 -2.09
CA PRO A 115 -4.80 -1.99 -1.31
C PRO A 115 -4.94 -3.32 -0.55
N TYR A 116 -5.65 -3.28 0.56
CA TYR A 116 -5.96 -4.48 1.35
C TYR A 116 -6.82 -5.48 0.58
N THR A 117 -6.50 -6.76 0.72
CA THR A 117 -7.38 -7.87 0.36
C THR A 117 -7.50 -8.86 1.52
N SER A 118 -8.67 -9.43 1.70
CA SER A 118 -8.93 -10.38 2.79
C SER A 118 -8.32 -11.78 2.55
N SER A 119 -7.93 -12.08 1.31
CA SER A 119 -7.42 -13.40 0.94
C SER A 119 -6.02 -13.28 0.34
N VAL A 120 -5.00 -13.57 1.15
CA VAL A 120 -3.60 -13.70 0.71
C VAL A 120 -3.21 -15.16 0.85
N THR A 121 -2.94 -15.82 -0.26
CA THR A 121 -2.57 -17.25 -0.31
C THR A 121 -1.06 -17.46 -0.37
N SER A 122 -0.31 -16.45 -0.81
CA SER A 122 1.15 -16.42 -0.86
C SER A 122 1.62 -15.01 -0.55
N VAL A 123 2.70 -14.86 0.20
CA VAL A 123 3.32 -13.58 0.53
C VAL A 123 4.53 -13.28 -0.34
N ASP A 124 5.15 -14.29 -0.93
CA ASP A 124 6.30 -14.21 -1.83
C ASP A 124 5.90 -14.22 -3.31
N ASP A 125 4.67 -14.60 -3.61
CA ASP A 125 4.11 -14.68 -4.98
C ASP A 125 2.66 -14.17 -4.99
N TYR A 126 2.43 -12.99 -4.39
CA TYR A 126 1.10 -12.38 -4.34
C TYR A 126 0.70 -11.88 -5.73
N PRO A 127 -0.41 -12.39 -6.31
CA PRO A 127 -0.84 -12.00 -7.65
C PRO A 127 -1.45 -10.59 -7.65
N PHE A 128 -1.04 -9.77 -8.61
CA PHE A 128 -1.60 -8.44 -8.83
C PHE A 128 -1.72 -8.16 -10.32
N GLU A 129 -2.72 -7.38 -10.70
CA GLU A 129 -2.95 -6.98 -12.08
C GLU A 129 -3.36 -5.52 -12.16
N VAL A 130 -2.69 -4.74 -13.02
CA VAL A 130 -3.10 -3.36 -13.32
C VAL A 130 -4.28 -3.37 -14.29
N GLU A 131 -5.18 -2.42 -14.15
CA GLU A 131 -6.35 -2.26 -15.02
C GLU A 131 -5.93 -1.84 -16.43
N LEU A 132 -6.60 -2.41 -17.44
CA LEU A 132 -6.33 -2.06 -18.83
C LEU A 132 -6.95 -0.71 -19.21
N ASP A 133 -8.13 -0.40 -18.69
CA ASP A 133 -8.74 0.93 -18.84
C ASP A 133 -8.53 1.76 -17.58
N GLN A 134 -7.39 2.42 -17.49
CA GLN A 134 -7.07 3.29 -16.37
C GLN A 134 -7.79 4.64 -16.46
N ASN A 135 -8.46 4.96 -17.57
CA ASN A 135 -9.32 6.14 -17.68
C ASN A 135 -10.76 5.88 -17.17
N ARG A 136 -11.07 4.65 -16.79
CA ARG A 136 -12.37 4.31 -16.19
C ARG A 136 -12.53 5.06 -14.87
N PRO A 137 -13.64 5.86 -14.69
CA PRO A 137 -13.86 6.61 -13.48
C PRO A 137 -14.17 5.71 -12.29
N ALA A 138 -13.95 6.23 -11.10
CA ALA A 138 -14.41 5.62 -9.86
C ALA A 138 -15.95 5.61 -9.77
N THR A 139 -16.47 4.67 -9.00
CA THR A 139 -17.88 4.58 -8.61
C THR A 139 -17.96 4.46 -7.08
N ASP A 140 -19.17 4.53 -6.52
CA ASP A 140 -19.38 4.39 -5.06
C ASP A 140 -18.85 3.06 -4.46
N VAL A 141 -18.65 2.04 -5.30
CA VAL A 141 -18.27 0.68 -4.87
C VAL A 141 -16.97 0.17 -5.49
N ARG A 142 -16.35 0.93 -6.38
CA ARG A 142 -15.13 0.52 -7.08
C ARG A 142 -14.25 1.74 -7.37
N PRO A 143 -12.95 1.69 -7.01
CA PRO A 143 -11.99 2.74 -7.36
C PRO A 143 -11.90 2.92 -8.88
N GLY A 144 -11.41 4.06 -9.33
CA GLY A 144 -11.08 4.30 -10.72
C GLY A 144 -10.05 3.30 -11.25
N GLY A 145 -9.94 3.17 -12.57
CA GLY A 145 -9.01 2.21 -13.15
C GLY A 145 -7.55 2.54 -12.82
N TYR A 146 -7.22 3.81 -12.73
CA TYR A 146 -5.89 4.27 -12.37
C TYR A 146 -5.57 3.98 -10.89
N GLU A 147 -6.45 4.35 -9.97
CA GLU A 147 -6.30 4.10 -8.53
C GLU A 147 -6.28 2.61 -8.21
N ALA A 148 -7.08 1.80 -8.91
CA ALA A 148 -7.09 0.34 -8.77
C ALA A 148 -5.80 -0.32 -9.25
N SER A 149 -5.00 0.39 -10.06
CA SER A 149 -3.73 -0.11 -10.60
C SER A 149 -2.53 0.18 -9.70
N ASP A 150 -2.70 0.98 -8.64
CA ASP A 150 -1.59 1.32 -7.76
C ASP A 150 -1.39 0.27 -6.67
N PHE A 151 -0.13 0.05 -6.31
CA PHE A 151 0.25 -0.84 -5.23
C PHE A 151 1.36 -0.21 -4.39
N LEU A 152 1.06 -0.04 -3.11
CA LEU A 152 1.99 0.55 -2.15
C LEU A 152 2.49 -0.51 -1.17
N PHE A 153 3.73 -0.35 -0.74
CA PHE A 153 4.36 -1.22 0.24
C PHE A 153 5.11 -0.40 1.30
N ALA A 154 5.11 -0.89 2.53
CA ALA A 154 5.92 -0.37 3.63
C ALA A 154 6.44 -1.51 4.48
N SER A 155 7.63 -1.34 5.07
CA SER A 155 8.13 -2.24 6.10
C SER A 155 8.92 -1.49 7.18
N ALA A 156 8.85 -1.99 8.42
CA ALA A 156 9.63 -1.54 9.55
C ALA A 156 10.25 -2.76 10.23
N ARG A 157 11.57 -2.87 10.17
CA ARG A 157 12.31 -4.02 10.69
C ARG A 157 12.80 -3.77 12.12
N GLY A 158 12.96 -4.86 12.89
CA GLY A 158 13.59 -4.81 14.20
C GLY A 158 12.85 -3.94 15.23
N GLN A 159 11.52 -3.95 15.21
CA GLN A 159 10.70 -3.14 16.12
C GLN A 159 10.60 -3.83 17.48
N GLU A 160 10.95 -3.11 18.53
CA GLU A 160 10.87 -3.58 19.91
C GLU A 160 9.59 -3.09 20.60
N ALA A 161 9.11 -3.87 21.57
CA ALA A 161 7.96 -3.48 22.38
C ALA A 161 8.20 -2.13 23.05
N GLY A 162 7.24 -1.22 22.93
CA GLY A 162 7.36 0.12 23.49
C GLY A 162 6.11 0.96 23.28
N THR A 163 6.19 2.20 23.77
CA THR A 163 5.09 3.18 23.68
C THR A 163 5.09 3.97 22.40
N GLU A 164 6.16 3.93 21.61
CA GLU A 164 6.27 4.64 20.34
C GLU A 164 5.48 3.94 19.25
N ALA A 165 5.00 4.70 18.27
CA ALA A 165 4.32 4.15 17.13
C ALA A 165 5.32 3.60 16.10
N VAL A 166 5.03 2.44 15.54
CA VAL A 166 5.78 1.88 14.40
C VAL A 166 5.49 2.76 13.18
N THR A 167 6.53 3.37 12.63
CA THR A 167 6.41 4.19 11.41
C THR A 167 6.41 3.30 10.17
N LEU A 168 5.33 3.38 9.40
CA LEU A 168 5.17 2.68 8.13
C LEU A 168 5.18 3.72 7.00
N GLN A 169 6.36 4.00 6.45
CA GLN A 169 6.51 4.87 5.29
C GLN A 169 6.23 4.05 4.04
N PHE A 170 5.09 4.31 3.40
CA PHE A 170 4.73 3.66 2.14
C PHE A 170 5.52 4.22 0.96
N HIS A 171 5.69 3.41 -0.06
CA HIS A 171 6.25 3.77 -1.34
C HIS A 171 5.57 2.98 -2.46
N HIS A 172 5.53 3.56 -3.66
CA HIS A 172 5.04 2.88 -4.86
C HIS A 172 6.04 1.83 -5.29
N ILE A 173 5.58 0.63 -5.64
CA ILE A 173 6.45 -0.46 -6.13
C ILE A 173 6.27 -0.75 -7.63
N LEU A 174 5.25 -0.14 -8.23
CA LEU A 174 5.03 -0.19 -9.67
C LEU A 174 5.73 0.99 -10.37
N SER A 175 5.55 1.11 -11.67
CA SER A 175 6.08 2.20 -12.48
C SER A 175 4.96 3.12 -12.92
N LYS A 176 5.16 4.43 -12.87
CA LYS A 176 4.24 5.42 -13.43
C LYS A 176 4.80 5.99 -14.73
N LEU A 177 3.95 6.11 -15.73
CA LEU A 177 4.24 6.84 -16.95
C LEU A 177 3.35 8.08 -17.02
N GLN A 178 3.94 9.25 -17.10
CA GLN A 178 3.24 10.48 -17.45
C GLN A 178 3.55 10.85 -18.91
N VAL A 179 2.50 11.08 -19.70
CA VAL A 179 2.61 11.51 -21.10
C VAL A 179 2.07 12.93 -21.22
N ARG A 180 2.83 13.81 -21.85
CA ARG A 180 2.44 15.19 -22.18
C ARG A 180 2.40 15.34 -23.70
N LEU A 181 1.22 15.66 -24.25
CA LEU A 181 1.13 15.97 -25.67
C LEU A 181 1.50 17.44 -25.88
N ILE A 182 2.40 17.68 -26.82
CA ILE A 182 2.88 19.00 -27.18
C ILE A 182 2.52 19.22 -28.64
N LYS A 183 1.92 20.37 -28.94
CA LYS A 183 1.64 20.79 -30.30
C LYS A 183 2.94 21.08 -31.02
N GLY A 184 3.19 20.40 -32.13
CA GLY A 184 4.30 20.67 -33.05
C GLY A 184 4.05 21.93 -33.89
N GLU A 185 5.13 22.42 -34.51
CA GLU A 185 5.07 23.65 -35.29
C GLU A 185 4.15 23.55 -36.54
N ASP A 186 4.11 22.37 -37.16
CA ASP A 186 3.32 22.10 -38.36
C ASP A 186 1.88 21.63 -38.07
N PHE A 187 1.49 21.49 -36.78
CA PHE A 187 0.16 21.07 -36.42
C PHE A 187 -0.87 22.19 -36.58
N GLU A 188 -1.87 22.01 -37.42
CA GLU A 188 -2.91 23.00 -37.69
C GLU A 188 -4.02 23.02 -36.62
N GLY A 189 -4.32 24.18 -36.07
CA GLY A 189 -5.31 24.37 -35.02
C GLY A 189 -4.79 23.98 -33.64
N GLU A 190 -5.68 23.70 -32.67
CA GLU A 190 -5.35 23.27 -31.33
C GLU A 190 -5.43 21.75 -31.21
N LEU A 191 -4.65 21.20 -30.26
CA LEU A 191 -4.78 19.78 -29.88
C LEU A 191 -6.16 19.57 -29.27
N PRO A 192 -6.88 18.49 -29.64
CA PRO A 192 -8.19 18.22 -29.10
C PRO A 192 -8.10 17.74 -27.64
N ASP A 193 -9.05 18.18 -26.80
CA ASP A 193 -9.13 17.77 -25.41
C ASP A 193 -9.56 16.31 -25.19
N ASP A 194 -10.15 15.69 -26.23
CA ASP A 194 -10.63 14.30 -26.25
C ASP A 194 -9.62 13.30 -26.82
N ALA A 195 -8.34 13.68 -26.90
CA ALA A 195 -7.29 12.75 -27.28
C ALA A 195 -7.19 11.59 -26.28
N GLU A 196 -6.88 10.40 -26.80
CA GLU A 196 -6.67 9.21 -25.99
C GLU A 196 -5.22 8.73 -26.15
N VAL A 197 -4.64 8.21 -25.06
CA VAL A 197 -3.28 7.67 -25.05
C VAL A 197 -3.31 6.21 -24.62
N TYR A 198 -2.66 5.37 -25.42
CA TYR A 198 -2.55 3.94 -25.19
C TYR A 198 -1.09 3.52 -25.09
N ILE A 199 -0.79 2.62 -24.14
CA ILE A 199 0.52 2.02 -23.95
C ILE A 199 0.42 0.55 -24.40
N HIS A 200 1.22 0.19 -25.39
CA HIS A 200 1.14 -1.13 -26.03
C HIS A 200 2.17 -2.12 -25.48
N HIS A 201 1.92 -3.40 -25.68
CA HIS A 201 2.85 -4.49 -25.41
C HIS A 201 3.30 -4.62 -23.95
N THR A 202 2.48 -4.12 -23.03
CA THR A 202 2.71 -4.29 -21.59
C THR A 202 2.08 -5.59 -21.10
N VAL A 203 2.73 -6.29 -20.18
CA VAL A 203 2.11 -7.37 -19.42
C VAL A 203 1.53 -6.75 -18.14
N PRO A 204 0.19 -6.74 -17.97
CA PRO A 204 -0.45 -6.10 -16.82
C PRO A 204 -0.34 -6.91 -15.53
N SER A 205 -0.05 -8.21 -15.62
CA SER A 205 0.01 -9.11 -14.49
C SER A 205 1.40 -9.10 -13.84
N ALA A 206 1.43 -9.07 -12.52
CA ALA A 206 2.62 -9.14 -11.69
C ALA A 206 2.48 -10.17 -10.57
N THR A 207 3.61 -10.61 -10.04
CA THR A 207 3.70 -11.23 -8.73
C THR A 207 4.45 -10.28 -7.79
N ILE A 208 3.99 -10.16 -6.56
CA ILE A 208 4.54 -9.25 -5.57
C ILE A 208 5.05 -10.06 -4.39
N ASP A 209 6.31 -9.85 -4.03
CA ASP A 209 6.88 -10.35 -2.79
C ASP A 209 6.61 -9.33 -1.67
N LEU A 210 5.66 -9.65 -0.80
CA LEU A 210 5.26 -8.81 0.35
C LEU A 210 6.29 -8.81 1.48
N SER A 211 7.32 -9.65 1.41
CA SER A 211 8.40 -9.64 2.40
C SER A 211 9.45 -8.56 2.13
N VAL A 212 9.55 -8.11 0.88
CA VAL A 212 10.55 -7.12 0.44
C VAL A 212 9.96 -5.96 -0.38
N GLY A 213 8.67 -6.04 -0.76
CA GLY A 213 8.00 -5.00 -1.55
C GLY A 213 8.50 -4.93 -3.00
N ILE A 214 8.68 -6.07 -3.65
CA ILE A 214 9.14 -6.15 -5.03
C ILE A 214 8.03 -6.68 -5.93
N ALA A 215 7.68 -5.93 -6.96
CA ALA A 215 6.78 -6.35 -8.02
C ALA A 215 7.58 -6.88 -9.21
N THR A 216 7.27 -8.10 -9.65
CA THR A 216 7.88 -8.75 -10.80
C THR A 216 6.83 -9.04 -11.85
N LYS A 217 7.12 -8.70 -13.10
CA LYS A 217 6.25 -9.03 -14.23
C LYS A 217 5.99 -10.54 -14.28
N TYR A 218 4.72 -10.94 -14.34
CA TYR A 218 4.38 -12.36 -14.47
C TYR A 218 4.92 -12.94 -15.79
N ALA A 219 5.75 -13.99 -15.67
CA ALA A 219 6.51 -14.53 -16.79
C ALA A 219 5.64 -15.11 -17.92
N TYR A 220 4.45 -15.58 -17.58
CA TYR A 220 3.50 -16.18 -18.53
C TYR A 220 2.33 -15.25 -18.87
N GLY A 221 2.40 -13.98 -18.44
CA GLY A 221 1.39 -12.98 -18.74
C GLY A 221 1.37 -12.62 -20.24
N SER A 222 0.19 -12.40 -20.77
CA SER A 222 0.01 -11.94 -22.15
C SER A 222 0.24 -10.44 -22.25
N GLU A 223 0.86 -10.00 -23.35
CA GLU A 223 0.95 -8.58 -23.67
C GLU A 223 -0.44 -8.00 -23.96
N GLN A 224 -0.71 -6.84 -23.38
CA GLN A 224 -1.97 -6.11 -23.50
C GLN A 224 -1.69 -4.63 -23.79
N THR A 225 -2.76 -3.88 -24.04
CA THR A 225 -2.74 -2.44 -24.23
C THR A 225 -3.44 -1.78 -23.04
N ILE A 226 -2.76 -0.80 -22.43
CA ILE A 226 -3.31 0.00 -21.34
C ILE A 226 -3.77 1.35 -21.91
N ARG A 227 -5.02 1.74 -21.62
CA ARG A 227 -5.53 3.08 -21.88
C ARG A 227 -5.18 3.96 -20.69
N ALA A 228 -4.39 5.01 -20.93
CA ALA A 228 -3.99 5.94 -19.90
C ALA A 228 -5.14 6.82 -19.40
N ARG A 229 -5.09 7.21 -18.12
CA ARG A 229 -5.99 8.20 -17.52
C ARG A 229 -5.71 9.58 -18.09
N SER A 230 -6.74 10.28 -18.53
CA SER A 230 -6.64 11.71 -18.86
C SER A 230 -6.64 12.57 -17.59
N LEU A 231 -5.64 13.45 -17.47
CA LEU A 231 -5.51 14.40 -16.37
C LEU A 231 -5.97 15.81 -16.76
N GLY A 232 -6.45 15.96 -18.00
CA GLY A 232 -6.74 17.26 -18.60
C GLY A 232 -5.50 18.00 -19.06
N GLY A 233 -5.68 19.06 -19.85
CA GLY A 233 -4.58 19.87 -20.36
C GLY A 233 -3.54 19.06 -21.14
N HIS A 234 -3.97 18.07 -21.89
CA HIS A 234 -3.14 17.18 -22.71
C HIS A 234 -2.09 16.39 -21.92
N LYS A 235 -2.39 16.09 -20.65
CA LYS A 235 -1.59 15.24 -19.79
C LYS A 235 -2.31 13.93 -19.54
N TYR A 236 -1.55 12.83 -19.52
CA TYR A 236 -2.07 11.47 -19.31
C TYR A 236 -1.14 10.74 -18.36
N ALA A 237 -1.68 9.82 -17.58
CA ALA A 237 -0.89 8.97 -16.71
C ALA A 237 -1.34 7.52 -16.78
N ALA A 238 -0.39 6.59 -16.61
CA ALA A 238 -0.66 5.17 -16.45
C ALA A 238 0.29 4.54 -15.44
N ILE A 239 -0.24 3.57 -14.68
CA ILE A 239 0.54 2.71 -13.80
C ILE A 239 0.81 1.40 -14.53
N ILE A 240 2.06 0.99 -14.54
CA ILE A 240 2.55 -0.10 -15.36
C ILE A 240 3.41 -1.02 -14.48
N VAL A 241 3.24 -2.33 -14.64
CA VAL A 241 4.12 -3.30 -14.02
C VAL A 241 5.57 -3.08 -14.49
N PRO A 242 6.57 -3.03 -13.59
CA PRO A 242 7.97 -2.85 -13.97
C PRO A 242 8.42 -3.89 -15.00
N GLN A 243 8.83 -3.42 -16.17
CA GLN A 243 9.21 -4.30 -17.27
C GLN A 243 10.01 -3.57 -18.35
N ARG A 244 10.69 -4.35 -19.18
CA ARG A 244 11.40 -3.84 -20.34
C ARG A 244 10.63 -4.16 -21.62
N LEU A 245 10.37 -3.14 -22.42
CA LEU A 245 9.82 -3.26 -23.77
C LEU A 245 10.94 -3.15 -24.81
N PRO A 246 11.08 -4.11 -25.73
CA PRO A 246 12.08 -4.05 -26.78
C PRO A 246 11.71 -2.99 -27.82
N GLY A 247 12.70 -2.46 -28.54
CA GLY A 247 12.48 -1.48 -29.59
C GLY A 247 11.82 -2.06 -30.85
N ARG A 248 11.51 -1.17 -31.79
CA ARG A 248 10.86 -1.46 -33.09
C ARG A 248 9.44 -2.02 -32.99
N ARG A 249 8.75 -1.62 -31.94
CA ARG A 249 7.32 -1.91 -31.73
C ARG A 249 6.65 -0.65 -31.20
N PRO A 250 5.38 -0.39 -31.49
CA PRO A 250 4.66 0.73 -30.91
C PRO A 250 4.73 0.69 -29.38
N LEU A 251 5.29 1.71 -28.77
CA LEU A 251 5.27 1.93 -27.33
C LEU A 251 3.99 2.67 -26.95
N LEU A 252 3.72 3.76 -27.65
CA LEU A 252 2.57 4.63 -27.43
C LEU A 252 1.76 4.78 -28.70
N GLU A 253 0.46 4.94 -28.53
CA GLU A 253 -0.48 5.40 -29.54
C GLU A 253 -1.26 6.59 -28.98
N VAL A 254 -1.31 7.67 -29.73
CA VAL A 254 -2.15 8.83 -29.44
C VAL A 254 -3.26 8.86 -30.51
N VAL A 255 -4.51 8.73 -30.08
CA VAL A 255 -5.67 8.78 -30.97
C VAL A 255 -6.35 10.12 -30.84
N MET A 256 -6.45 10.84 -31.97
CA MET A 256 -7.08 12.17 -32.04
C MET A 256 -7.86 12.31 -33.33
N LYS A 257 -9.11 12.80 -33.28
CA LYS A 257 -9.95 13.04 -34.48
C LYS A 257 -9.99 11.85 -35.45
N GLY A 258 -9.90 10.61 -34.92
CA GLY A 258 -9.90 9.38 -35.72
C GLY A 258 -8.55 9.08 -36.42
N VAL A 259 -7.48 9.78 -36.07
CA VAL A 259 -6.11 9.53 -36.55
C VAL A 259 -5.28 8.97 -35.39
N SER A 260 -4.54 7.89 -35.68
CA SER A 260 -3.57 7.28 -34.75
C SER A 260 -2.16 7.78 -35.04
N TYR A 261 -1.51 8.26 -33.99
CA TYR A 261 -0.12 8.66 -33.99
C TYR A 261 0.67 7.63 -33.20
N LEU A 262 1.43 6.79 -33.90
CA LEU A 262 2.19 5.70 -33.31
C LEU A 262 3.62 6.11 -33.03
N VAL A 263 4.09 5.73 -31.85
CA VAL A 263 5.43 6.02 -31.39
C VAL A 263 6.16 4.73 -31.07
N GLU A 264 7.22 4.43 -31.83
CA GLU A 264 8.07 3.27 -31.61
C GLU A 264 9.28 3.63 -30.75
N SER A 265 9.46 2.94 -29.65
CA SER A 265 10.65 3.09 -28.80
C SER A 265 10.88 1.83 -27.96
N SER A 266 12.15 1.57 -27.63
CA SER A 266 12.46 0.68 -26.50
C SER A 266 12.28 1.46 -25.20
N PHE A 267 11.74 0.83 -24.18
CA PHE A 267 11.53 1.49 -22.90
C PHE A 267 11.74 0.54 -21.72
N VAL A 268 12.14 1.10 -20.57
CA VAL A 268 12.29 0.35 -19.32
C VAL A 268 11.45 1.04 -18.25
N PHE A 269 10.37 0.41 -17.85
CA PHE A 269 9.57 0.82 -16.72
C PHE A 269 10.22 0.33 -15.44
N LYS A 270 10.79 1.24 -14.64
CA LYS A 270 11.50 0.94 -13.40
C LYS A 270 10.55 0.94 -12.20
N PRO A 271 10.74 0.04 -11.21
CA PRO A 271 9.91 0.04 -10.00
C PRO A 271 10.06 1.34 -9.20
N GLY A 272 8.96 1.88 -8.70
CA GLY A 272 8.92 3.10 -7.89
C GLY A 272 9.23 4.40 -8.64
N ILE A 273 9.47 4.34 -9.95
CA ILE A 273 9.88 5.50 -10.75
C ILE A 273 8.72 6.05 -11.57
N GLU A 274 8.57 7.36 -11.56
CA GLU A 274 7.76 8.10 -12.54
C GLU A 274 8.61 8.48 -13.74
N HIS A 275 8.16 8.06 -14.92
CA HIS A 275 8.75 8.40 -16.21
C HIS A 275 7.92 9.49 -16.89
N VAL A 276 8.54 10.55 -17.34
CA VAL A 276 7.85 11.63 -18.05
C VAL A 276 8.26 11.62 -19.52
N LEU A 277 7.28 11.49 -20.40
CA LEU A 277 7.45 11.56 -21.85
C LEU A 277 6.69 12.74 -22.44
N SER A 278 7.34 13.55 -23.23
CA SER A 278 6.71 14.57 -24.07
C SER A 278 6.58 14.03 -25.51
N VAL A 279 5.38 14.03 -26.02
CA VAL A 279 5.06 13.57 -27.37
C VAL A 279 4.70 14.78 -28.21
N VAL A 280 5.57 15.15 -29.14
CA VAL A 280 5.34 16.27 -30.05
C VAL A 280 4.52 15.76 -31.25
N ILE A 281 3.34 16.33 -31.42
CA ILE A 281 2.39 15.97 -32.47
C ILE A 281 2.47 16.96 -33.61
N ASP A 282 2.95 16.52 -34.76
CA ASP A 282 2.99 17.29 -36.00
C ASP A 282 1.82 16.89 -36.94
N LYS A 283 1.69 17.59 -38.05
CA LYS A 283 0.64 17.37 -39.07
C LYS A 283 0.69 15.94 -39.64
N ASN A 284 1.89 15.40 -39.82
CA ASN A 284 2.09 14.06 -40.36
C ASN A 284 2.15 13.06 -39.18
N PRO A 285 1.20 12.09 -39.09
CA PRO A 285 1.20 11.06 -38.06
C PRO A 285 2.47 10.18 -38.02
N GLU A 286 3.23 10.10 -39.11
CA GLU A 286 4.48 9.35 -39.19
C GLU A 286 5.70 10.13 -38.62
N GLN A 287 5.52 11.39 -38.27
CA GLN A 287 6.60 12.27 -37.80
C GLN A 287 6.51 12.62 -36.32
N VAL A 288 5.90 11.73 -35.52
CA VAL A 288 5.82 11.92 -34.07
C VAL A 288 7.19 11.83 -33.45
N LYS A 289 7.54 12.82 -32.64
CA LYS A 289 8.79 12.84 -31.87
C LYS A 289 8.52 12.62 -30.41
N ILE A 290 9.35 11.81 -29.76
CA ILE A 290 9.38 11.69 -28.30
C ILE A 290 10.56 12.45 -27.74
N GLU A 291 10.28 13.21 -26.69
CA GLU A 291 11.30 13.76 -25.81
C GLU A 291 11.16 13.09 -24.45
N ILE A 292 12.21 12.43 -23.99
CA ILE A 292 12.24 11.81 -22.66
C ILE A 292 12.49 12.93 -21.66
N GLY A 293 11.47 13.25 -20.86
CA GLY A 293 11.51 14.36 -19.91
C GLY A 293 12.25 14.07 -18.62
N GLY A 294 12.52 12.80 -18.30
CA GLY A 294 13.27 12.40 -17.10
C GLY A 294 12.64 11.27 -16.30
N GLU A 295 13.31 10.94 -15.22
CA GLU A 295 12.87 9.97 -14.20
C GLU A 295 12.73 10.69 -12.86
N ILE A 296 11.67 10.45 -12.13
CA ILE A 296 11.37 11.04 -10.83
C ILE A 296 11.18 9.90 -9.83
N GLU A 297 11.99 9.86 -8.76
CA GLU A 297 11.92 8.79 -7.75
C GLU A 297 10.67 8.89 -6.88
N ALA A 298 10.22 10.11 -6.59
CA ALA A 298 8.95 10.33 -5.90
C ALA A 298 7.88 10.72 -6.93
N TRP A 299 6.77 9.97 -6.97
CA TRP A 299 5.72 10.25 -7.94
C TRP A 299 5.08 11.61 -7.68
N GLU A 300 4.90 12.38 -8.74
CA GLU A 300 4.10 13.60 -8.66
C GLU A 300 2.61 13.23 -8.52
N PRO A 301 1.83 13.99 -7.75
CA PRO A 301 0.38 13.83 -7.68
C PRO A 301 -0.27 14.01 -9.05
N VAL A 302 -1.32 13.27 -9.30
CA VAL A 302 -2.09 13.30 -10.56
C VAL A 302 -3.21 14.33 -10.47
#